data_c626ab369c3350479f3f29e450e1d6a1
#
_entry.id   c626ab369c3350479f3f29e450e1d6a1
#
_cell.length_a   1.000
_cell.length_b   1.000
_cell.length_c   1.000
_cell.angle_alpha   90.00
_cell.angle_beta   90.00
_cell.angle_gamma   90.00
#
_symmetry.space_group_name_H-M   'P 1'
#
loop_
_entity.id
_entity.type
_entity.pdbx_description
1 polymer ?
#
loop_
_entity_poly.entity_id
_entity_poly.type
_entity_poly.pdbx_seq_one_letter_code
_entity_poly.pdbx_strand_id
1 'polypeptide(L)'
;MNFTAITMIPLVLSATTTLGQDAPATDETKPQAEYPKYQVTRFNEDWSQFDPAHGNDYWDDIKHIKLSDDGEYWLSLGGELRVRAEDWSNFGFSSAASNDDTFALGRVQLHADFHAGENFRVFVEGESAMATDRDLPGGKRTLDVDEFDLQNAFFDFSMPIAEGDGKITFRVGRQGLSFGKQRLVSTLPWANSQRSWDGARVIVETNGWNVSGFYTRFTPVDKYDFNDWNAGPDFWGVYATTKLGEDDSIGLDLYYLGLETDSAVTFNGTSGMEERHSIGARLFGNFADSGFAYDVEGTYQFGDVGSADISAYSFASQISYAFKDNEWQPKAYVGFDYASGDDTAGDGDVETFNQLFPLGHAYFGFMDLIGRQNIIDLSAGVSAKPHKKLLVRADFHAFWRASDSDSVYNAGGGVLRPTTPGASDDVGYELDLTAKYTVDRHLTLQGGYSHFFTGDYFTDTGADEDIDWIYFQAVYKF
;
A
#
# COMPACT_ATOMS: atom_id res chain seq x y z
N MET A 1 14.02 10.78 37.20
CA MET A 1 14.55 11.87 36.38
C MET A 1 16.02 11.57 36.09
N ASN A 2 16.33 10.88 35.05
CA ASN A 2 17.67 10.78 34.50
C ASN A 2 17.52 10.81 32.99
N PHE A 3 17.79 11.98 32.40
CA PHE A 3 17.89 12.16 30.96
C PHE A 3 19.15 11.48 30.46
N THR A 4 19.03 10.36 29.77
CA THR A 4 20.14 9.79 28.99
C THR A 4 20.11 10.47 27.62
N ALA A 5 21.07 11.35 27.41
CA ALA A 5 21.23 12.09 26.16
C ALA A 5 21.50 11.10 25.01
N ILE A 6 20.61 11.06 24.04
CA ILE A 6 20.85 10.43 22.73
C ILE A 6 21.86 11.32 22.02
N THR A 7 23.09 10.84 21.88
CA THR A 7 24.14 11.50 21.13
C THR A 7 23.83 11.32 19.64
N MET A 8 23.17 12.29 19.03
CA MET A 8 23.11 12.40 17.58
C MET A 8 24.54 12.62 17.07
N ILE A 9 25.03 11.68 16.31
CA ILE A 9 26.27 11.87 15.52
C ILE A 9 25.91 12.86 14.42
N PRO A 10 26.47 14.09 14.42
CA PRO A 10 26.24 15.01 13.30
C PRO A 10 27.04 14.49 12.09
N LEU A 11 26.32 14.10 11.05
CA LEU A 11 26.90 13.94 9.72
C LEU A 11 27.28 15.35 9.22
N VAL A 12 28.49 15.79 9.53
CA VAL A 12 29.06 17.03 9.03
C VAL A 12 29.42 16.82 7.56
N LEU A 13 28.56 17.22 6.64
CA LEU A 13 28.96 17.48 5.27
C LEU A 13 29.80 18.77 5.29
N SER A 14 31.10 18.63 5.32
CA SER A 14 32.02 19.73 5.06
C SER A 14 32.02 20.04 3.56
N ALA A 15 31.25 21.03 3.15
CA ALA A 15 31.38 21.64 1.84
C ALA A 15 32.66 22.49 1.84
N THR A 16 33.77 21.93 1.36
CA THR A 16 34.94 22.73 0.98
C THR A 16 34.66 23.36 -0.38
N THR A 17 34.36 24.66 -0.38
CA THR A 17 34.38 25.48 -1.57
C THR A 17 35.82 25.68 -2.02
N THR A 18 36.25 24.91 -3.03
CA THR A 18 37.42 25.30 -3.84
C THR A 18 36.95 26.10 -5.03
N LEU A 19 37.29 27.39 -5.00
CA LEU A 19 37.19 28.28 -6.14
C LEU A 19 38.21 27.85 -7.21
N GLY A 20 37.69 27.60 -8.43
CA GLY A 20 38.46 27.68 -9.67
C GLY A 20 39.18 26.40 -10.10
N GLN A 21 38.42 25.49 -10.76
CA GLN A 21 38.94 24.73 -11.89
C GLN A 21 37.83 24.69 -12.94
N ASP A 22 38.23 25.02 -14.20
CA ASP A 22 37.37 24.94 -15.36
C ASP A 22 36.67 23.58 -15.41
N ALA A 23 35.35 23.57 -15.42
CA ALA A 23 34.58 22.36 -15.66
C ALA A 23 35.02 21.77 -17.02
N PRO A 24 35.31 20.48 -17.12
CA PRO A 24 35.55 19.87 -18.41
C PRO A 24 34.32 20.10 -19.28
N ALA A 25 34.55 20.52 -20.53
CA ALA A 25 33.50 20.69 -21.51
C ALA A 25 32.65 19.44 -21.57
N THR A 26 31.38 19.58 -21.25
CA THR A 26 30.40 18.50 -21.38
C THR A 26 30.38 18.07 -22.85
N ASP A 27 30.73 16.81 -23.12
CA ASP A 27 30.63 16.20 -24.44
C ASP A 27 29.13 16.11 -24.78
N GLU A 28 28.61 17.13 -25.48
CA GLU A 28 27.17 17.29 -25.81
C GLU A 28 26.64 16.22 -26.78
N THR A 29 27.40 15.16 -27.07
CA THR A 29 27.06 14.18 -28.09
C THR A 29 26.65 12.81 -27.57
N LYS A 30 26.72 12.54 -26.26
CA LYS A 30 26.26 11.25 -25.72
C LYS A 30 24.81 11.31 -25.32
N PRO A 31 23.96 10.37 -25.79
CA PRO A 31 22.60 10.29 -25.28
C PRO A 31 22.63 10.08 -23.76
N GLN A 32 21.88 10.90 -23.04
CA GLN A 32 21.74 10.76 -21.61
C GLN A 32 20.99 9.48 -21.30
N ALA A 33 21.45 8.67 -20.35
CA ALA A 33 20.79 7.43 -19.97
C ALA A 33 19.35 7.72 -19.52
N GLU A 34 18.41 6.95 -20.04
CA GLU A 34 17.02 6.96 -19.57
C GLU A 34 16.93 6.06 -18.32
N TYR A 35 16.68 6.67 -17.18
CA TYR A 35 16.60 5.96 -15.92
C TYR A 35 15.21 5.34 -15.70
N PRO A 36 15.11 4.03 -15.41
CA PRO A 36 13.88 3.44 -14.92
C PRO A 36 13.40 4.15 -13.64
N LYS A 37 12.08 4.27 -13.50
CA LYS A 37 11.49 4.85 -12.29
C LYS A 37 11.53 3.82 -11.16
N TYR A 38 11.97 4.24 -9.97
CA TYR A 38 11.85 3.43 -8.78
C TYR A 38 10.37 3.13 -8.47
N GLN A 39 10.04 1.86 -8.40
CA GLN A 39 8.70 1.38 -8.11
C GLN A 39 8.46 1.22 -6.60
N VAL A 40 7.21 1.09 -6.20
CA VAL A 40 6.84 0.72 -4.83
C VAL A 40 7.25 -0.75 -4.58
N THR A 41 6.93 -1.61 -5.55
CA THR A 41 7.34 -3.01 -5.55
C THR A 41 8.58 -3.12 -6.44
N ARG A 42 9.76 -3.25 -5.85
CA ARG A 42 11.07 -3.11 -6.52
C ARG A 42 11.29 -4.16 -7.61
N PHE A 43 10.71 -5.35 -7.52
CA PHE A 43 10.80 -6.35 -8.57
C PHE A 43 10.00 -6.00 -9.86
N ASN A 44 9.25 -4.90 -9.89
CA ASN A 44 8.61 -4.37 -11.09
C ASN A 44 9.49 -3.33 -11.83
N GLU A 45 10.71 -3.11 -11.37
CA GLU A 45 11.69 -2.27 -12.07
C GLU A 45 12.34 -3.06 -13.21
N ASP A 46 12.53 -2.42 -14.35
CA ASP A 46 13.24 -3.01 -15.48
C ASP A 46 14.54 -2.23 -15.75
N TRP A 47 15.65 -2.86 -15.43
CA TRP A 47 17.00 -2.35 -15.64
C TRP A 47 17.71 -3.02 -16.84
N SER A 48 17.01 -3.87 -17.61
CA SER A 48 17.60 -4.67 -18.71
C SER A 48 18.23 -3.81 -19.81
N GLN A 49 17.64 -2.64 -20.08
CA GLN A 49 18.09 -1.71 -21.11
C GLN A 49 19.02 -0.62 -20.59
N PHE A 50 19.31 -0.61 -19.29
CA PHE A 50 20.13 0.42 -18.67
C PHE A 50 21.62 0.15 -18.95
N ASP A 51 22.33 1.17 -19.47
CA ASP A 51 23.79 1.12 -19.66
C ASP A 51 24.49 2.04 -18.64
N PRO A 52 25.16 1.48 -17.63
CA PRO A 52 25.88 2.24 -16.61
C PRO A 52 26.92 3.20 -17.19
N ALA A 53 27.52 2.87 -18.36
CA ALA A 53 28.53 3.74 -19.02
C ALA A 53 27.96 5.10 -19.48
N HIS A 54 26.66 5.21 -19.63
CA HIS A 54 25.96 6.44 -19.99
C HIS A 54 25.28 7.12 -18.79
N GLY A 55 25.36 6.49 -17.62
CA GLY A 55 24.85 7.01 -16.36
C GLY A 55 25.70 8.17 -15.81
N ASN A 56 25.12 8.90 -14.86
CA ASN A 56 25.80 9.99 -14.14
C ASN A 56 25.47 9.98 -12.64
N ASP A 57 25.00 8.86 -12.13
CA ASP A 57 24.59 8.66 -10.76
C ASP A 57 25.57 7.73 -10.01
N TYR A 58 25.71 7.94 -8.72
CA TYR A 58 26.60 7.14 -7.85
C TYR A 58 26.23 5.64 -7.84
N TRP A 59 24.95 5.30 -8.05
CA TRP A 59 24.44 3.95 -7.99
C TRP A 59 24.40 3.22 -9.34
N ASP A 60 24.78 3.88 -10.42
CA ASP A 60 24.64 3.34 -11.79
C ASP A 60 25.39 2.02 -11.98
N ASP A 61 26.59 1.89 -11.42
CA ASP A 61 27.44 0.71 -11.56
C ASP A 61 26.82 -0.58 -11.00
N ILE A 62 25.83 -0.46 -10.10
CA ILE A 62 25.15 -1.62 -9.50
C ILE A 62 23.80 -1.95 -10.12
N LYS A 63 23.34 -1.17 -11.12
CA LYS A 63 22.01 -1.34 -11.71
C LYS A 63 21.95 -2.33 -12.87
N HIS A 64 23.05 -2.55 -13.56
CA HIS A 64 23.16 -3.55 -14.63
C HIS A 64 24.58 -4.10 -14.67
N ILE A 65 24.93 -4.95 -13.70
CA ILE A 65 26.24 -5.61 -13.59
C ILE A 65 26.25 -6.80 -14.54
N LYS A 66 26.98 -6.71 -15.64
CA LYS A 66 27.18 -7.83 -16.56
C LYS A 66 28.05 -8.90 -15.92
N LEU A 67 27.56 -10.14 -15.88
CA LEU A 67 28.25 -11.31 -15.32
C LEU A 67 28.81 -12.22 -16.42
N SER A 68 28.43 -12.00 -17.68
CA SER A 68 28.97 -12.68 -18.85
C SER A 68 29.31 -11.70 -19.97
N ASP A 69 30.24 -12.08 -20.86
CA ASP A 69 30.71 -11.21 -21.95
C ASP A 69 29.61 -10.90 -22.98
N ASP A 70 28.66 -11.80 -23.17
CA ASP A 70 27.51 -11.64 -24.05
C ASP A 70 26.37 -10.82 -23.43
N GLY A 71 26.43 -10.57 -22.09
CA GLY A 71 25.41 -9.87 -21.33
C GLY A 71 24.14 -10.69 -21.06
N GLU A 72 24.14 -12.00 -21.35
CA GLU A 72 23.00 -12.88 -21.04
C GLU A 72 22.78 -13.03 -19.53
N TYR A 73 23.86 -12.96 -18.74
CA TYR A 73 23.79 -13.00 -17.27
C TYR A 73 24.11 -11.63 -16.71
N TRP A 74 23.18 -11.11 -15.93
CA TRP A 74 23.38 -9.82 -15.28
C TRP A 74 22.67 -9.76 -13.93
N LEU A 75 23.08 -8.79 -13.10
CA LEU A 75 22.61 -8.57 -11.74
C LEU A 75 22.29 -7.09 -11.54
N SER A 76 21.15 -6.79 -10.94
CA SER A 76 20.82 -5.47 -10.41
C SER A 76 20.76 -5.52 -8.90
N LEU A 77 21.35 -4.52 -8.25
CA LEU A 77 21.26 -4.33 -6.80
C LEU A 77 20.55 -3.01 -6.50
N GLY A 78 19.85 -2.96 -5.38
CA GLY A 78 19.19 -1.74 -4.94
C GLY A 78 18.58 -1.86 -3.55
N GLY A 79 17.91 -0.81 -3.13
CA GLY A 79 17.29 -0.78 -1.83
C GLY A 79 16.46 0.46 -1.55
N GLU A 80 15.85 0.47 -0.36
CA GLU A 80 15.12 1.60 0.22
C GLU A 80 15.55 1.78 1.67
N LEU A 81 15.77 3.03 2.05
CA LEU A 81 15.91 3.46 3.44
C LEU A 81 14.76 4.42 3.74
N ARG A 82 14.00 4.13 4.79
CA ARG A 82 12.93 5.01 5.27
C ARG A 82 13.08 5.31 6.74
N VAL A 83 12.90 6.56 7.12
CA VAL A 83 12.74 7.00 8.51
C VAL A 83 11.47 7.81 8.59
N ARG A 84 10.61 7.54 9.57
CA ARG A 84 9.38 8.28 9.86
C ARG A 84 9.27 8.56 11.34
N ALA A 85 9.02 9.81 11.69
CA ALA A 85 8.62 10.22 13.04
C ALA A 85 7.11 10.45 13.05
N GLU A 86 6.46 10.01 14.12
CA GLU A 86 5.02 10.17 14.36
C GLU A 86 4.80 10.76 15.74
N ASP A 87 3.81 11.66 15.84
CA ASP A 87 3.32 12.24 17.08
C ASP A 87 1.81 12.08 17.14
N TRP A 88 1.32 11.43 18.17
CA TRP A 88 -0.09 11.13 18.39
C TRP A 88 -0.59 11.78 19.65
N SER A 89 -1.79 12.38 19.60
CA SER A 89 -2.54 12.84 20.75
C SER A 89 -3.91 12.18 20.80
N ASN A 90 -4.34 11.75 22.00
CA ASN A 90 -5.61 11.09 22.26
C ASN A 90 -5.81 9.78 21.48
N PHE A 91 -4.75 9.05 21.15
CA PHE A 91 -4.85 7.76 20.45
C PHE A 91 -5.87 6.84 21.12
N GLY A 92 -6.76 6.21 20.32
CA GLY A 92 -7.83 5.38 20.86
C GLY A 92 -8.97 6.18 21.51
N PHE A 93 -9.12 7.46 21.12
CA PHE A 93 -10.21 8.37 21.51
C PHE A 93 -10.20 8.72 23.01
N SER A 94 -9.05 8.79 23.65
CA SER A 94 -8.93 9.00 25.09
C SER A 94 -7.85 10.01 25.43
N SER A 95 -8.17 10.98 26.29
CA SER A 95 -7.25 11.99 26.83
C SER A 95 -6.35 11.49 27.97
N ALA A 96 -6.27 10.17 28.18
CA ALA A 96 -5.30 9.62 29.14
C ALA A 96 -3.86 9.84 28.63
N ALA A 97 -2.94 10.23 29.51
CA ALA A 97 -1.55 10.51 29.13
C ALA A 97 -0.81 9.33 28.44
N SER A 98 -1.30 8.10 28.60
CA SER A 98 -0.80 6.91 27.89
C SER A 98 -1.24 6.82 26.42
N ASN A 99 -2.10 7.75 25.97
CA ASN A 99 -2.64 7.83 24.62
C ASN A 99 -1.98 8.93 23.78
N ASP A 100 -0.96 9.61 24.36
CA ASP A 100 -0.10 10.56 23.68
C ASP A 100 1.31 9.98 23.60
N ASP A 101 1.91 10.00 22.43
CA ASP A 101 3.26 9.48 22.24
C ASP A 101 3.93 10.03 20.97
N THR A 102 5.26 10.19 21.04
CA THR A 102 6.11 10.53 19.91
C THR A 102 7.16 9.45 19.73
N PHE A 103 7.17 8.78 18.58
CA PHE A 103 8.11 7.71 18.28
C PHE A 103 8.63 7.79 16.84
N ALA A 104 9.65 6.99 16.53
CA ALA A 104 10.21 6.89 15.20
C ALA A 104 10.17 5.45 14.67
N LEU A 105 9.95 5.33 13.38
CA LEU A 105 9.97 4.09 12.61
C LEU A 105 11.11 4.14 11.60
N GLY A 106 11.83 3.04 11.46
CA GLY A 106 12.88 2.87 10.46
C GLY A 106 12.65 1.62 9.63
N ARG A 107 12.86 1.70 8.32
CA ARG A 107 12.84 0.55 7.42
C ARG A 107 14.05 0.56 6.51
N VAL A 108 14.67 -0.60 6.37
CA VAL A 108 15.75 -0.87 5.42
C VAL A 108 15.32 -2.04 4.55
N GLN A 109 15.32 -1.86 3.24
CA GLN A 109 15.12 -2.93 2.26
C GLN A 109 16.32 -2.97 1.33
N LEU A 110 16.86 -4.17 1.08
CA LEU A 110 17.96 -4.40 0.14
C LEU A 110 17.59 -5.56 -0.77
N HIS A 111 17.78 -5.40 -2.07
CA HIS A 111 17.48 -6.45 -3.03
C HIS A 111 18.61 -6.74 -4.01
N ALA A 112 18.58 -7.98 -4.51
CA ALA A 112 19.35 -8.47 -5.62
C ALA A 112 18.42 -9.09 -6.66
N ASP A 113 18.58 -8.73 -7.91
CA ASP A 113 17.78 -9.15 -9.05
C ASP A 113 18.68 -9.75 -10.13
N PHE A 114 18.77 -11.08 -10.15
CA PHE A 114 19.60 -11.83 -11.08
C PHE A 114 18.79 -12.31 -12.28
N HIS A 115 19.34 -12.10 -13.47
CA HIS A 115 18.76 -12.53 -14.74
C HIS A 115 19.69 -13.48 -15.48
N ALA A 116 19.13 -14.54 -16.06
CA ALA A 116 19.82 -15.48 -16.92
C ALA A 116 19.04 -15.64 -18.25
N GLY A 117 19.52 -14.97 -19.28
CA GLY A 117 18.81 -14.80 -20.53
C GLY A 117 17.48 -14.08 -20.36
N GLU A 118 16.56 -14.32 -21.30
CA GLU A 118 15.22 -13.72 -21.30
C GLU A 118 14.21 -14.51 -20.45
N ASN A 119 14.57 -15.72 -20.04
CA ASN A 119 13.62 -16.69 -19.51
C ASN A 119 13.69 -16.87 -18.00
N PHE A 120 14.84 -16.67 -17.38
CA PHE A 120 15.01 -17.00 -15.96
C PHE A 120 15.45 -15.79 -15.14
N ARG A 121 14.82 -15.61 -14.00
CA ARG A 121 15.09 -14.54 -13.03
C ARG A 121 15.01 -15.06 -11.62
N VAL A 122 15.89 -14.57 -10.75
CA VAL A 122 15.82 -14.74 -9.30
C VAL A 122 15.83 -13.37 -8.64
N PHE A 123 14.83 -13.09 -7.83
CA PHE A 123 14.74 -11.86 -7.05
C PHE A 123 14.73 -12.18 -5.57
N VAL A 124 15.61 -11.51 -4.81
CA VAL A 124 15.68 -11.64 -3.35
C VAL A 124 15.73 -10.26 -2.74
N GLU A 125 14.87 -9.99 -1.76
CA GLU A 125 14.80 -8.74 -1.00
C GLU A 125 14.67 -9.05 0.48
N GLY A 126 15.62 -8.55 1.29
CA GLY A 126 15.54 -8.55 2.74
C GLY A 126 14.92 -7.25 3.23
N GLU A 127 14.16 -7.32 4.32
CA GLU A 127 13.59 -6.18 5.04
C GLU A 127 14.03 -6.20 6.51
N SER A 128 14.25 -5.02 7.06
CA SER A 128 14.33 -4.78 8.50
C SER A 128 13.51 -3.56 8.85
N ALA A 129 12.45 -3.77 9.64
CA ALA A 129 11.55 -2.73 10.13
C ALA A 129 11.67 -2.61 11.65
N MET A 130 11.97 -1.42 12.14
CA MET A 130 12.21 -1.15 13.55
C MET A 130 11.39 0.05 14.02
N ALA A 131 11.03 0.04 15.30
CA ALA A 131 10.41 1.17 15.99
C ALA A 131 11.22 1.51 17.24
N THR A 132 11.33 2.80 17.56
CA THR A 132 11.74 3.24 18.90
C THR A 132 10.67 2.84 19.93
N ASP A 133 10.81 3.22 21.17
CA ASP A 133 9.78 2.92 22.17
C ASP A 133 8.46 3.58 21.73
N ARG A 134 7.45 2.74 21.46
CA ARG A 134 6.08 3.13 21.17
C ARG A 134 5.24 2.73 22.38
N ASP A 135 4.83 3.74 23.15
CA ASP A 135 4.15 3.58 24.44
C ASP A 135 2.61 3.72 24.33
N LEU A 136 2.08 3.99 23.13
CA LEU A 136 0.64 3.98 22.87
C LEU A 136 0.00 2.63 23.23
N PRO A 137 -1.28 2.57 23.58
CA PRO A 137 -2.00 1.33 23.85
C PRO A 137 -1.76 0.27 22.76
N GLY A 138 -1.43 -0.94 23.21
CA GLY A 138 -1.02 -2.05 22.31
C GLY A 138 0.48 -2.13 22.03
N GLY A 139 1.30 -1.15 22.43
CA GLY A 139 2.75 -1.16 22.25
C GLY A 139 3.18 -1.27 20.77
N LYS A 140 4.34 -1.83 20.50
CA LYS A 140 4.84 -2.05 19.13
C LYS A 140 4.02 -3.14 18.44
N ARG A 141 3.42 -2.80 17.30
CA ARG A 141 2.57 -3.70 16.49
C ARG A 141 3.43 -4.47 15.47
N THR A 142 2.88 -5.49 14.87
CA THR A 142 3.48 -6.19 13.71
C THR A 142 3.61 -5.29 12.48
N LEU A 143 2.85 -4.20 12.39
CA LEU A 143 3.00 -3.17 11.37
C LEU A 143 4.18 -2.21 11.61
N ASP A 144 4.72 -2.20 12.84
CA ASP A 144 5.80 -1.28 13.25
C ASP A 144 7.16 -1.97 13.26
N VAL A 145 7.20 -3.28 13.57
CA VAL A 145 8.42 -4.05 13.77
C VAL A 145 8.39 -5.37 13.02
N ASP A 146 9.47 -5.63 12.33
CA ASP A 146 9.90 -6.89 11.73
C ASP A 146 11.44 -6.80 11.67
N GLU A 147 12.13 -7.33 12.68
CA GLU A 147 13.56 -7.04 12.86
C GLU A 147 14.40 -7.44 11.67
N PHE A 148 14.12 -8.59 11.09
CA PHE A 148 14.76 -9.03 9.84
C PHE A 148 13.97 -10.17 9.20
N ASP A 149 13.60 -10.00 7.93
CA ASP A 149 12.96 -11.05 7.14
C ASP A 149 13.34 -10.98 5.65
N LEU A 150 12.94 -12.02 4.91
CA LEU A 150 12.86 -12.01 3.46
C LEU A 150 11.50 -11.47 3.05
N GLN A 151 11.45 -10.23 2.58
CA GLN A 151 10.25 -9.60 2.05
C GLN A 151 9.83 -10.22 0.72
N ASN A 152 10.80 -10.50 -0.15
CA ASN A 152 10.61 -11.20 -1.41
C ASN A 152 11.77 -12.18 -1.64
N ALA A 153 11.45 -13.41 -2.06
CA ALA A 153 12.43 -14.41 -2.46
C ALA A 153 11.77 -15.38 -3.43
N PHE A 154 11.88 -15.14 -4.72
CA PHE A 154 11.23 -15.95 -5.75
C PHE A 154 12.12 -16.15 -6.98
N PHE A 155 11.75 -17.12 -7.79
CA PHE A 155 12.25 -17.26 -9.15
C PHE A 155 11.10 -17.14 -10.16
N ASP A 156 11.42 -16.58 -11.33
CA ASP A 156 10.55 -16.51 -12.49
C ASP A 156 11.12 -17.39 -13.60
N PHE A 157 10.21 -18.13 -14.27
CA PHE A 157 10.48 -18.73 -15.54
C PHE A 157 9.48 -18.20 -16.57
N SER A 158 9.99 -17.52 -17.57
CA SER A 158 9.18 -16.86 -18.61
C SER A 158 9.35 -17.55 -19.95
N MET A 159 8.28 -17.61 -20.74
CA MET A 159 8.32 -18.11 -22.11
C MET A 159 7.38 -17.28 -23.00
N PRO A 160 7.72 -17.08 -24.28
CA PRO A 160 6.82 -16.44 -25.23
C PRO A 160 5.59 -17.32 -25.49
N ILE A 161 4.46 -16.70 -25.78
CA ILE A 161 3.27 -17.39 -26.29
C ILE A 161 3.45 -17.61 -27.78
N ALA A 162 3.26 -18.87 -28.25
CA ALA A 162 3.29 -19.17 -29.65
C ALA A 162 2.18 -18.43 -30.42
N GLU A 163 2.50 -17.85 -31.57
CA GLU A 163 1.57 -17.11 -32.46
C GLU A 163 1.13 -15.70 -31.97
N GLY A 164 1.92 -14.97 -31.18
CA GLY A 164 1.53 -13.61 -30.87
C GLY A 164 2.50 -12.86 -29.98
N ASP A 165 2.20 -11.59 -29.78
CA ASP A 165 2.89 -10.73 -28.83
C ASP A 165 2.41 -11.07 -27.43
N GLY A 166 3.08 -12.01 -26.75
CA GLY A 166 2.70 -12.37 -25.38
C GLY A 166 3.75 -13.18 -24.66
N LYS A 167 3.63 -13.21 -23.35
CA LYS A 167 4.53 -13.90 -22.42
C LYS A 167 3.75 -14.59 -21.32
N ILE A 168 4.17 -15.80 -20.94
CA ILE A 168 3.74 -16.49 -19.72
C ILE A 168 4.92 -16.51 -18.78
N THR A 169 4.69 -16.09 -17.52
CA THR A 169 5.67 -16.16 -16.45
C THR A 169 5.14 -17.02 -15.31
N PHE A 170 5.90 -18.00 -14.91
CA PHE A 170 5.67 -18.83 -13.72
C PHE A 170 6.56 -18.28 -12.61
N ARG A 171 5.96 -17.82 -11.52
CA ARG A 171 6.65 -17.34 -10.33
C ARG A 171 6.38 -18.28 -9.16
N VAL A 172 7.44 -18.64 -8.42
CA VAL A 172 7.33 -19.47 -7.21
C VAL A 172 8.26 -18.89 -6.13
N GLY A 173 7.73 -18.78 -4.93
CA GLY A 173 8.44 -18.29 -3.75
C GLY A 173 7.67 -17.21 -3.01
N ARG A 174 8.38 -16.54 -2.08
CA ARG A 174 7.83 -15.42 -1.30
C ARG A 174 7.74 -14.17 -2.17
N GLN A 175 6.59 -13.57 -2.22
CA GLN A 175 6.31 -12.44 -3.12
C GLN A 175 5.25 -11.50 -2.57
N GLY A 176 5.40 -10.21 -2.87
CA GLY A 176 4.35 -9.21 -2.65
C GLY A 176 3.23 -9.36 -3.69
N LEU A 177 1.97 -9.31 -3.24
CA LEU A 177 0.80 -9.22 -4.12
C LEU A 177 0.20 -7.83 -4.06
N SER A 178 -0.10 -7.27 -5.24
CA SER A 178 -0.73 -5.96 -5.36
C SER A 178 -1.57 -5.92 -6.64
N PHE A 179 -2.88 -5.68 -6.51
CA PHE A 179 -3.81 -5.71 -7.63
C PHE A 179 -4.68 -4.46 -7.69
N GLY A 180 -4.94 -4.02 -8.90
CA GLY A 180 -5.81 -2.88 -9.22
C GLY A 180 -5.42 -1.61 -8.47
N LYS A 181 -6.38 -1.02 -7.78
CA LYS A 181 -6.18 0.13 -6.88
C LYS A 181 -5.78 -0.26 -5.46
N GLN A 182 -5.50 -1.53 -5.21
CA GLN A 182 -5.12 -2.04 -3.90
C GLN A 182 -6.20 -1.89 -2.81
N ARG A 183 -7.47 -1.83 -3.21
CA ARG A 183 -8.58 -1.77 -2.25
C ARG A 183 -8.76 -3.07 -1.48
N LEU A 184 -8.39 -4.22 -2.10
CA LEU A 184 -8.51 -5.55 -1.51
C LEU A 184 -7.17 -6.27 -1.35
N VAL A 185 -6.18 -6.01 -2.21
CA VAL A 185 -4.88 -6.71 -2.18
C VAL A 185 -3.74 -5.72 -2.35
N SER A 186 -2.90 -5.61 -1.32
CA SER A 186 -1.77 -4.69 -1.23
C SER A 186 -0.64 -5.26 -0.40
N THR A 187 0.59 -4.99 -0.82
CA THR A 187 1.79 -5.19 0.01
C THR A 187 1.85 -4.23 1.21
N LEU A 188 0.91 -3.31 1.34
CA LEU A 188 0.83 -2.31 2.40
C LEU A 188 2.11 -1.46 2.54
N PRO A 189 2.58 -0.78 1.50
CA PRO A 189 3.87 -0.08 1.50
C PRO A 189 3.94 1.09 2.48
N TRP A 190 2.80 1.57 2.95
CA TRP A 190 2.71 2.62 3.96
C TRP A 190 3.17 2.13 5.35
N ALA A 191 2.79 0.93 5.78
CA ALA A 191 3.23 0.34 7.03
C ALA A 191 4.75 0.25 7.13
N ASN A 192 5.30 0.12 8.33
CA ASN A 192 6.74 -0.03 8.50
C ASN A 192 7.21 -1.41 8.03
N SER A 193 6.50 -2.48 8.39
CA SER A 193 6.68 -3.80 7.80
C SER A 193 5.66 -4.04 6.68
N GLN A 194 6.06 -4.71 5.61
CA GLN A 194 5.22 -4.95 4.45
C GLN A 194 4.64 -6.38 4.47
N ARG A 195 3.56 -6.59 3.71
CA ARG A 195 2.95 -7.92 3.54
C ARG A 195 3.63 -8.71 2.43
N SER A 196 3.78 -10.00 2.66
CA SER A 196 4.23 -10.99 1.68
C SER A 196 3.40 -12.26 1.73
N TRP A 197 3.53 -13.09 0.69
CA TRP A 197 2.84 -14.36 0.53
C TRP A 197 3.80 -15.39 -0.04
N ASP A 198 3.77 -16.60 0.50
CA ASP A 198 4.51 -17.74 -0.01
C ASP A 198 3.63 -18.56 -0.95
N GLY A 199 4.11 -18.87 -2.17
CA GLY A 199 3.34 -19.69 -3.09
C GLY A 199 3.72 -19.54 -4.57
N ALA A 200 2.75 -19.82 -5.44
CA ALA A 200 2.94 -19.82 -6.88
C ALA A 200 1.98 -18.86 -7.58
N ARG A 201 2.47 -18.22 -8.63
CA ARG A 201 1.70 -17.31 -9.49
C ARG A 201 2.04 -17.58 -10.96
N VAL A 202 1.02 -17.58 -11.80
CA VAL A 202 1.16 -17.59 -13.26
C VAL A 202 0.68 -16.24 -13.78
N ILE A 203 1.52 -15.57 -14.56
CA ILE A 203 1.23 -14.26 -15.16
C ILE A 203 1.20 -14.44 -16.66
N VAL A 204 0.10 -14.08 -17.29
CA VAL A 204 -0.11 -14.15 -18.75
C VAL A 204 -0.32 -12.73 -19.26
N GLU A 205 0.57 -12.30 -20.13
CA GLU A 205 0.51 -11.00 -20.81
C GLU A 205 0.30 -11.26 -22.30
N THR A 206 -0.84 -10.91 -22.84
CA THR A 206 -1.16 -11.14 -24.26
C THR A 206 -2.34 -10.29 -24.72
N ASN A 207 -2.28 -9.78 -25.95
CA ASN A 207 -3.38 -9.05 -26.60
C ASN A 207 -4.00 -7.94 -25.74
N GLY A 208 -3.17 -7.20 -24.99
CA GLY A 208 -3.61 -6.13 -24.07
C GLY A 208 -4.20 -6.60 -22.75
N TRP A 209 -4.25 -7.93 -22.49
CA TRP A 209 -4.62 -8.50 -21.21
C TRP A 209 -3.37 -8.81 -20.37
N ASN A 210 -3.46 -8.53 -19.07
CA ASN A 210 -2.58 -9.05 -18.05
C ASN A 210 -3.42 -9.86 -17.07
N VAL A 211 -3.19 -11.18 -17.02
CA VAL A 211 -3.95 -12.10 -16.18
C VAL A 211 -3.01 -12.79 -15.20
N SER A 212 -3.29 -12.68 -13.92
CA SER A 212 -2.58 -13.36 -12.85
C SER A 212 -3.46 -14.40 -12.20
N GLY A 213 -3.08 -15.68 -12.28
CA GLY A 213 -3.65 -16.74 -11.45
C GLY A 213 -2.65 -17.10 -10.35
N PHE A 214 -3.09 -17.24 -9.11
CA PHE A 214 -2.19 -17.52 -7.97
C PHE A 214 -2.84 -18.41 -6.93
N TYR A 215 -1.99 -19.17 -6.24
CA TYR A 215 -2.30 -19.87 -4.99
C TYR A 215 -1.14 -19.64 -4.03
N THR A 216 -1.43 -19.00 -2.93
CA THR A 216 -0.43 -18.53 -1.97
C THR A 216 -0.96 -18.65 -0.55
N ARG A 217 -0.06 -18.55 0.41
CA ARG A 217 -0.38 -18.42 1.81
C ARG A 217 0.19 -17.12 2.34
N PHE A 218 -0.61 -16.35 3.07
CA PHE A 218 -0.15 -15.12 3.70
C PHE A 218 0.94 -15.42 4.72
N THR A 219 1.97 -14.57 4.77
CA THR A 219 3.06 -14.67 5.73
C THR A 219 2.84 -13.66 6.86
N PRO A 220 2.36 -14.10 8.04
CA PRO A 220 2.21 -13.21 9.19
C PRO A 220 3.58 -12.75 9.69
N VAL A 221 3.67 -11.49 10.12
CA VAL A 221 4.89 -10.94 10.70
C VAL A 221 5.08 -11.45 12.13
N ASP A 222 6.23 -12.08 12.40
CA ASP A 222 6.77 -12.26 13.75
C ASP A 222 7.80 -11.15 14.03
N LYS A 223 7.50 -10.26 14.97
CA LYS A 223 8.29 -9.03 15.19
C LYS A 223 9.79 -9.25 15.40
N TYR A 224 10.17 -10.36 16.01
CA TYR A 224 11.51 -10.60 16.54
C TYR A 224 12.15 -11.91 16.08
N ASP A 225 11.42 -12.71 15.32
CA ASP A 225 11.89 -13.94 14.71
C ASP A 225 11.62 -13.91 13.21
N PHE A 226 12.24 -14.81 12.47
CA PHE A 226 12.05 -14.93 11.02
C PHE A 226 10.63 -15.43 10.73
N ASN A 227 9.92 -14.75 9.84
CA ASN A 227 8.52 -15.03 9.54
C ASN A 227 8.33 -16.44 8.96
N ASP A 228 7.53 -17.24 9.64
CA ASP A 228 7.27 -18.62 9.25
C ASP A 228 6.52 -18.69 7.91
N TRP A 229 7.04 -19.52 7.03
CA TRP A 229 6.29 -19.93 5.86
C TRP A 229 5.12 -20.83 6.29
N ASN A 230 3.98 -20.73 5.62
CA ASN A 230 2.82 -21.59 5.91
C ASN A 230 2.10 -21.32 7.26
N ALA A 231 2.21 -20.11 7.80
CA ALA A 231 1.62 -19.78 9.10
C ALA A 231 0.29 -19.00 9.02
N GLY A 232 -0.01 -18.35 7.90
CA GLY A 232 -1.24 -17.58 7.72
C GLY A 232 -2.29 -18.26 6.85
N PRO A 233 -3.39 -17.57 6.53
CA PRO A 233 -4.47 -18.09 5.71
C PRO A 233 -4.04 -18.38 4.28
N ASP A 234 -4.70 -19.36 3.66
CA ASP A 234 -4.61 -19.61 2.22
C ASP A 234 -5.30 -18.48 1.45
N PHE A 235 -4.63 -18.00 0.41
CA PHE A 235 -5.14 -16.93 -0.44
C PHE A 235 -4.87 -17.25 -1.91
N TRP A 236 -5.93 -17.33 -2.71
CA TRP A 236 -5.83 -17.67 -4.11
C TRP A 236 -6.76 -16.82 -4.98
N GLY A 237 -6.57 -16.89 -6.27
CA GLY A 237 -7.46 -16.18 -7.17
C GLY A 237 -6.96 -16.01 -8.58
N VAL A 238 -7.77 -15.29 -9.34
CA VAL A 238 -7.46 -14.80 -10.67
C VAL A 238 -7.77 -13.31 -10.71
N TYR A 239 -6.82 -12.52 -11.17
CA TYR A 239 -6.97 -11.08 -11.39
C TYR A 239 -6.59 -10.76 -12.84
N ALA A 240 -7.51 -10.21 -13.60
CA ALA A 240 -7.34 -9.86 -15.01
C ALA A 240 -7.51 -8.36 -15.21
N THR A 241 -6.60 -7.73 -15.93
CA THR A 241 -6.67 -6.32 -16.31
C THR A 241 -6.55 -6.17 -17.82
N THR A 242 -7.30 -5.24 -18.38
CA THR A 242 -7.20 -4.86 -19.79
C THR A 242 -7.57 -3.40 -19.98
N LYS A 243 -7.29 -2.90 -21.17
CA LYS A 243 -7.78 -1.61 -21.65
C LYS A 243 -8.73 -1.82 -22.81
N LEU A 244 -9.76 -1.02 -22.86
CA LEU A 244 -10.84 -1.06 -23.85
C LEU A 244 -10.91 0.28 -24.59
N GLY A 245 -11.54 0.24 -25.79
CA GLY A 245 -11.66 1.40 -26.66
C GLY A 245 -10.51 1.50 -27.65
N GLU A 246 -10.70 2.27 -28.72
CA GLU A 246 -9.69 2.45 -29.79
C GLU A 246 -8.46 3.21 -29.30
N ASP A 247 -8.60 3.98 -28.20
CA ASP A 247 -7.58 4.85 -27.59
C ASP A 247 -7.11 4.37 -26.21
N ASP A 248 -7.43 3.13 -25.82
CA ASP A 248 -7.10 2.57 -24.52
C ASP A 248 -7.61 3.43 -23.32
N SER A 249 -8.66 4.20 -23.53
CA SER A 249 -9.16 5.20 -22.56
C SER A 249 -9.90 4.59 -21.37
N ILE A 250 -10.39 3.35 -21.50
CA ILE A 250 -11.18 2.64 -20.51
C ILE A 250 -10.38 1.46 -19.98
N GLY A 251 -10.03 1.46 -18.69
CA GLY A 251 -9.47 0.32 -18.00
C GLY A 251 -10.56 -0.57 -17.40
N LEU A 252 -10.36 -1.88 -17.46
CA LEU A 252 -11.23 -2.89 -16.87
C LEU A 252 -10.39 -3.88 -16.07
N ASP A 253 -10.74 -4.05 -14.80
CA ASP A 253 -10.27 -5.15 -13.97
C ASP A 253 -11.43 -6.10 -13.68
N LEU A 254 -11.15 -7.40 -13.72
CA LEU A 254 -12.07 -8.48 -13.33
C LEU A 254 -11.33 -9.42 -12.39
N TYR A 255 -11.96 -9.85 -11.30
CA TYR A 255 -11.30 -10.73 -10.37
C TYR A 255 -12.22 -11.70 -9.65
N TYR A 256 -11.62 -12.81 -9.26
CA TYR A 256 -12.07 -13.76 -8.28
C TYR A 256 -10.96 -13.98 -7.27
N LEU A 257 -11.27 -13.85 -5.97
CA LEU A 257 -10.33 -14.05 -4.86
C LEU A 257 -10.96 -15.02 -3.86
N GLY A 258 -10.17 -15.93 -3.32
CA GLY A 258 -10.56 -16.87 -2.29
C GLY A 258 -9.64 -16.75 -1.08
N LEU A 259 -10.21 -16.85 0.12
CA LEU A 259 -9.53 -16.80 1.41
C LEU A 259 -10.04 -17.98 2.26
N GLU A 260 -9.12 -18.73 2.85
CA GLU A 260 -9.44 -19.78 3.84
C GLU A 260 -8.54 -19.59 5.06
N THR A 261 -9.15 -19.53 6.26
CA THR A 261 -8.42 -19.33 7.52
C THR A 261 -8.24 -20.63 8.28
N ASP A 262 -7.06 -20.82 8.87
CA ASP A 262 -6.74 -21.95 9.75
C ASP A 262 -7.16 -21.72 11.21
N SER A 263 -7.60 -20.53 11.55
CA SER A 263 -8.04 -20.11 12.88
C SER A 263 -9.40 -19.42 12.80
N ALA A 264 -10.17 -19.52 13.88
CA ALA A 264 -11.48 -18.89 13.94
C ALA A 264 -11.36 -17.37 13.86
N VAL A 265 -12.19 -16.78 13.01
CA VAL A 265 -12.44 -15.33 12.92
C VAL A 265 -13.79 -15.00 13.56
N THR A 266 -14.04 -13.72 13.81
CA THR A 266 -15.31 -13.29 14.40
C THR A 266 -15.82 -12.06 13.65
N PHE A 267 -17.07 -12.15 13.17
CA PHE A 267 -17.83 -11.04 12.59
C PHE A 267 -19.13 -10.89 13.35
N ASN A 268 -19.38 -9.74 13.92
CA ASN A 268 -20.61 -9.37 14.65
C ASN A 268 -21.20 -10.50 15.55
N GLY A 269 -20.33 -11.17 16.34
CA GLY A 269 -20.76 -12.25 17.25
C GLY A 269 -20.78 -13.65 16.64
N THR A 270 -20.69 -13.79 15.32
CA THR A 270 -20.53 -15.08 14.63
C THR A 270 -19.05 -15.46 14.55
N SER A 271 -18.68 -16.65 15.00
CA SER A 271 -17.28 -17.10 15.05
C SER A 271 -17.12 -18.47 14.41
N GLY A 272 -16.04 -18.64 13.65
CA GLY A 272 -15.70 -19.93 13.00
C GLY A 272 -14.50 -19.80 12.09
N MET A 273 -14.12 -20.92 11.47
CA MET A 273 -13.21 -20.92 10.33
C MET A 273 -13.90 -20.21 9.17
N GLU A 274 -13.16 -19.42 8.43
CA GLU A 274 -13.70 -18.66 7.31
C GLU A 274 -13.25 -19.27 5.98
N GLU A 275 -14.20 -19.58 5.10
CA GLU A 275 -13.97 -19.81 3.68
C GLU A 275 -14.76 -18.74 2.93
N ARG A 276 -14.04 -17.76 2.36
CA ARG A 276 -14.64 -16.59 1.70
C ARG A 276 -14.21 -16.50 0.25
N HIS A 277 -15.17 -16.31 -0.61
CA HIS A 277 -14.98 -16.01 -2.03
C HIS A 277 -15.41 -14.58 -2.33
N SER A 278 -14.63 -13.88 -3.15
CA SER A 278 -14.92 -12.51 -3.59
C SER A 278 -14.89 -12.46 -5.11
N ILE A 279 -15.96 -11.96 -5.73
CA ILE A 279 -16.00 -11.65 -7.17
C ILE A 279 -16.19 -10.15 -7.33
N GLY A 280 -15.47 -9.55 -8.27
CA GLY A 280 -15.60 -8.12 -8.48
C GLY A 280 -15.10 -7.64 -9.84
N ALA A 281 -15.46 -6.39 -10.11
CA ALA A 281 -15.06 -5.69 -11.30
C ALA A 281 -14.76 -4.23 -10.98
N ARG A 282 -13.77 -3.67 -11.66
CA ARG A 282 -13.43 -2.25 -11.61
C ARG A 282 -13.39 -1.67 -13.03
N LEU A 283 -14.03 -0.53 -13.21
CA LEU A 283 -14.02 0.26 -14.43
C LEU A 283 -13.43 1.64 -14.14
N PHE A 284 -12.43 2.04 -14.91
CA PHE A 284 -11.75 3.31 -14.69
C PHE A 284 -11.27 3.92 -16.00
N GLY A 285 -11.06 5.24 -16.01
CA GLY A 285 -10.57 5.91 -17.21
C GLY A 285 -10.71 7.41 -17.15
N ASN A 286 -10.52 8.01 -18.33
CA ASN A 286 -10.68 9.44 -18.53
C ASN A 286 -11.79 9.69 -19.53
N PHE A 287 -12.57 10.77 -19.33
CA PHE A 287 -13.56 11.22 -20.29
C PHE A 287 -12.87 12.08 -21.37
N ALA A 288 -12.29 11.44 -22.37
CA ALA A 288 -11.57 12.09 -23.47
C ALA A 288 -10.65 13.24 -22.96
N ASP A 289 -10.65 14.39 -23.62
CA ASP A 289 -9.84 15.57 -23.25
C ASP A 289 -10.46 16.49 -22.19
N SER A 290 -11.55 16.06 -21.54
CA SER A 290 -12.34 16.89 -20.62
C SER A 290 -11.61 17.27 -19.32
N GLY A 291 -10.56 16.54 -18.93
CA GLY A 291 -9.92 16.66 -17.62
C GLY A 291 -10.59 15.82 -16.53
N PHE A 292 -11.76 15.26 -16.77
CA PHE A 292 -12.43 14.33 -15.86
C PHE A 292 -11.86 12.92 -15.96
N ALA A 293 -11.74 12.26 -14.81
CA ALA A 293 -11.43 10.83 -14.71
C ALA A 293 -12.39 10.19 -13.70
N TYR A 294 -12.65 8.90 -13.88
CA TYR A 294 -13.51 8.10 -13.03
C TYR A 294 -12.84 6.78 -12.63
N ASP A 295 -13.30 6.22 -11.52
CA ASP A 295 -12.88 4.93 -10.98
C ASP A 295 -14.07 4.36 -10.20
N VAL A 296 -14.56 3.19 -10.61
CA VAL A 296 -15.72 2.53 -9.98
C VAL A 296 -15.41 1.06 -9.80
N GLU A 297 -15.61 0.54 -8.61
CA GLU A 297 -15.33 -0.86 -8.26
C GLU A 297 -16.48 -1.43 -7.43
N GLY A 298 -16.90 -2.64 -7.76
CA GLY A 298 -17.90 -3.39 -7.01
C GLY A 298 -17.40 -4.79 -6.69
N THR A 299 -17.66 -5.24 -5.46
CA THR A 299 -17.27 -6.58 -4.97
C THR A 299 -18.45 -7.23 -4.26
N TYR A 300 -18.69 -8.51 -4.52
CA TYR A 300 -19.60 -9.36 -3.78
C TYR A 300 -18.84 -10.52 -3.14
N GLN A 301 -19.17 -10.83 -1.89
CA GLN A 301 -18.54 -11.89 -1.11
C GLN A 301 -19.57 -12.95 -0.68
N PHE A 302 -19.17 -14.22 -0.76
CA PHE A 302 -19.97 -15.39 -0.38
C PHE A 302 -19.06 -16.50 0.17
N GLY A 303 -19.65 -17.48 0.86
CA GLY A 303 -18.93 -18.56 1.53
C GLY A 303 -19.47 -18.78 2.93
N ASP A 304 -18.62 -19.18 3.87
CA ASP A 304 -19.04 -19.57 5.21
C ASP A 304 -18.10 -19.01 6.30
N VAL A 305 -18.65 -18.69 7.47
CA VAL A 305 -17.92 -18.54 8.74
C VAL A 305 -18.48 -19.54 9.73
N GLY A 306 -17.77 -20.65 9.93
CA GLY A 306 -18.26 -21.77 10.74
C GLY A 306 -19.50 -22.43 10.15
N SER A 307 -20.69 -22.09 10.65
CA SER A 307 -21.97 -22.60 10.13
C SER A 307 -22.88 -21.50 9.57
N ALA A 308 -22.38 -20.29 9.50
CA ALA A 308 -23.13 -19.13 8.99
C ALA A 308 -22.72 -18.82 7.56
N ASP A 309 -23.70 -18.52 6.71
CA ASP A 309 -23.47 -18.18 5.30
C ASP A 309 -22.96 -16.73 5.17
N ILE A 310 -22.01 -16.48 4.25
CA ILE A 310 -21.52 -15.15 3.94
C ILE A 310 -22.33 -14.53 2.78
N SER A 311 -22.83 -13.30 2.96
CA SER A 311 -23.48 -12.53 1.92
C SER A 311 -23.15 -11.04 2.08
N ALA A 312 -21.95 -10.61 1.65
CA ALA A 312 -21.46 -9.27 1.88
C ALA A 312 -21.08 -8.57 0.57
N TYR A 313 -21.09 -7.24 0.55
CA TYR A 313 -20.73 -6.49 -0.65
C TYR A 313 -20.08 -5.15 -0.35
N SER A 314 -19.31 -4.65 -1.31
CA SER A 314 -18.76 -3.30 -1.27
C SER A 314 -18.87 -2.61 -2.63
N PHE A 315 -18.96 -1.30 -2.58
CA PHE A 315 -18.97 -0.44 -3.75
C PHE A 315 -18.07 0.76 -3.47
N ALA A 316 -17.18 1.09 -4.41
CA ALA A 316 -16.29 2.23 -4.34
C ALA A 316 -16.42 3.04 -5.64
N SER A 317 -16.50 4.35 -5.53
CA SER A 317 -16.51 5.24 -6.71
C SER A 317 -15.76 6.53 -6.44
N GLN A 318 -15.07 7.02 -7.46
CA GLN A 318 -14.40 8.32 -7.43
C GLN A 318 -14.52 9.01 -8.77
N ILE A 319 -14.86 10.28 -8.77
CA ILE A 319 -14.71 11.15 -9.92
C ILE A 319 -13.71 12.25 -9.59
N SER A 320 -12.85 12.57 -10.53
CA SER A 320 -11.83 13.61 -10.35
C SER A 320 -11.73 14.52 -11.56
N TYR A 321 -11.29 15.74 -11.31
CA TYR A 321 -11.06 16.76 -12.34
C TYR A 321 -9.67 17.35 -12.23
N ALA A 322 -8.90 17.35 -13.32
CA ALA A 322 -7.59 17.95 -13.43
C ALA A 322 -7.69 19.29 -14.19
N PHE A 323 -7.28 20.37 -13.57
CA PHE A 323 -7.26 21.74 -14.15
C PHE A 323 -5.97 21.89 -14.98
N LYS A 324 -6.00 21.41 -16.24
CA LYS A 324 -4.81 21.26 -17.10
C LYS A 324 -4.08 22.57 -17.41
N ASP A 325 -4.82 23.68 -17.51
CA ASP A 325 -4.28 24.99 -17.92
C ASP A 325 -3.72 25.84 -16.76
N ASN A 326 -3.70 25.30 -15.54
CA ASN A 326 -3.21 26.01 -14.37
C ASN A 326 -1.76 25.60 -14.07
N GLU A 327 -0.87 26.58 -13.79
CA GLU A 327 0.55 26.35 -13.51
C GLU A 327 0.79 25.39 -12.32
N TRP A 328 -0.10 25.38 -11.32
CA TRP A 328 -0.02 24.50 -10.16
C TRP A 328 -0.64 23.13 -10.40
N GLN A 329 -1.20 22.88 -11.60
CA GLN A 329 -1.83 21.61 -11.97
C GLN A 329 -2.79 21.08 -10.88
N PRO A 330 -3.74 21.89 -10.39
CA PRO A 330 -4.61 21.43 -9.32
C PRO A 330 -5.49 20.28 -9.82
N LYS A 331 -5.81 19.37 -8.88
CA LYS A 331 -6.73 18.26 -9.11
C LYS A 331 -7.69 18.22 -7.93
N ALA A 332 -8.97 18.06 -8.19
CA ALA A 332 -10.00 17.84 -7.19
C ALA A 332 -10.67 16.48 -7.43
N TYR A 333 -11.19 15.87 -6.37
CA TYR A 333 -11.99 14.67 -6.48
C TYR A 333 -13.13 14.65 -5.45
N VAL A 334 -14.14 13.86 -5.73
CA VAL A 334 -15.14 13.39 -4.80
C VAL A 334 -15.19 11.87 -4.88
N GLY A 335 -15.40 11.19 -3.75
CA GLY A 335 -15.46 9.75 -3.62
C GLY A 335 -16.65 9.32 -2.77
N PHE A 336 -17.12 8.11 -3.03
CA PHE A 336 -18.13 7.43 -2.23
C PHE A 336 -17.71 5.96 -2.13
N ASP A 337 -17.61 5.47 -0.88
CA ASP A 337 -17.34 4.08 -0.56
C ASP A 337 -18.45 3.54 0.35
N TYR A 338 -18.84 2.29 0.10
CA TYR A 338 -19.79 1.53 0.89
C TYR A 338 -19.24 0.13 1.11
N ALA A 339 -19.30 -0.35 2.34
CA ALA A 339 -19.04 -1.75 2.67
C ALA A 339 -20.11 -2.23 3.65
N SER A 340 -20.78 -3.33 3.35
CA SER A 340 -21.87 -3.87 4.15
C SER A 340 -21.42 -4.22 5.57
N GLY A 341 -22.33 -4.06 6.52
CA GLY A 341 -22.31 -4.58 7.89
C GLY A 341 -23.41 -5.61 8.06
N ASP A 342 -23.37 -6.31 9.17
CA ASP A 342 -24.33 -7.33 9.54
C ASP A 342 -25.53 -6.68 10.24
N ASP A 343 -26.73 -6.95 9.72
CA ASP A 343 -27.97 -6.34 10.25
C ASP A 343 -28.50 -7.08 11.49
N THR A 344 -28.15 -8.38 11.68
CA THR A 344 -28.67 -9.17 12.81
C THR A 344 -27.62 -10.17 13.31
N ALA A 345 -26.94 -9.85 14.38
CA ALA A 345 -25.93 -10.70 15.01
C ALA A 345 -26.42 -12.13 15.28
N GLY A 346 -25.76 -13.14 14.73
CA GLY A 346 -25.95 -14.55 15.05
C GLY A 346 -27.22 -15.19 14.49
N ASP A 347 -27.84 -14.65 13.46
CA ASP A 347 -29.03 -15.20 12.79
C ASP A 347 -28.71 -16.33 11.79
N GLY A 348 -27.43 -16.56 11.49
CA GLY A 348 -26.95 -17.58 10.55
C GLY A 348 -26.37 -17.01 9.28
N ASP A 349 -26.40 -15.69 9.10
CA ASP A 349 -25.77 -14.97 8.02
C ASP A 349 -24.62 -14.09 8.54
N VAL A 350 -23.61 -13.81 7.72
CA VAL A 350 -22.53 -12.87 7.94
C VAL A 350 -22.52 -11.87 6.79
N GLU A 351 -23.06 -10.70 7.04
CA GLU A 351 -23.19 -9.65 6.02
C GLU A 351 -22.06 -8.62 6.13
N THR A 352 -21.20 -8.71 7.15
CA THR A 352 -20.01 -7.84 7.29
C THR A 352 -19.03 -8.14 6.17
N PHE A 353 -18.72 -7.10 5.37
CA PHE A 353 -17.70 -7.19 4.32
C PHE A 353 -16.32 -7.40 4.93
N ASN A 354 -15.52 -8.31 4.35
CA ASN A 354 -14.11 -8.50 4.70
C ASN A 354 -13.23 -7.77 3.68
N GLN A 355 -12.46 -6.82 4.15
CA GLN A 355 -11.57 -6.02 3.28
C GLN A 355 -10.34 -6.77 2.76
N LEU A 356 -10.12 -8.04 3.15
CA LEU A 356 -8.98 -8.88 2.81
C LEU A 356 -7.64 -8.24 3.25
N PHE A 357 -6.80 -7.80 2.30
CA PHE A 357 -5.46 -7.25 2.52
C PHE A 357 -5.32 -5.83 1.94
N PRO A 358 -6.14 -4.86 2.36
CA PRO A 358 -6.25 -3.56 1.70
C PRO A 358 -5.06 -2.64 1.95
N LEU A 359 -4.95 -1.59 1.12
CA LEU A 359 -4.22 -0.36 1.41
C LEU A 359 -5.23 0.66 1.99
N GLY A 360 -5.60 0.52 3.27
CA GLY A 360 -6.60 1.38 3.94
C GLY A 360 -6.26 2.86 3.85
N HIS A 361 -5.00 3.19 4.17
CA HIS A 361 -4.42 4.53 4.14
C HIS A 361 -4.74 5.39 2.90
N ALA A 362 -4.96 4.78 1.76
CA ALA A 362 -5.26 5.50 0.52
C ALA A 362 -6.74 5.87 0.36
N TYR A 363 -7.63 5.34 1.22
CA TYR A 363 -9.09 5.39 0.99
C TYR A 363 -9.93 5.83 2.18
N PHE A 364 -9.49 5.59 3.42
CA PHE A 364 -10.26 5.85 4.64
C PHE A 364 -9.50 6.72 5.64
N GLY A 365 -8.78 7.72 5.11
CA GLY A 365 -7.99 8.66 5.88
C GLY A 365 -6.56 8.20 6.15
N PHE A 366 -5.69 9.15 6.42
CA PHE A 366 -4.26 8.92 6.59
C PHE A 366 -3.89 8.34 7.97
N MET A 367 -4.78 8.46 8.95
CA MET A 367 -4.58 7.94 10.30
C MET A 367 -4.74 6.41 10.39
N ASP A 368 -5.27 5.76 9.34
CA ASP A 368 -5.55 4.31 9.32
C ASP A 368 -6.47 3.86 10.49
N LEU A 369 -7.41 4.71 10.90
CA LEU A 369 -8.35 4.40 12.00
C LEU A 369 -9.50 3.52 11.52
N ILE A 370 -10.05 3.80 10.33
CA ILE A 370 -11.28 3.20 9.81
C ILE A 370 -10.94 2.18 8.72
N GLY A 371 -11.61 1.01 8.76
CA GLY A 371 -11.50 -0.05 7.78
C GLY A 371 -12.72 -0.11 6.84
N ARG A 372 -12.57 -0.85 5.73
CA ARG A 372 -13.62 -1.11 4.74
C ARG A 372 -14.55 -2.25 5.22
N GLN A 373 -15.22 -2.06 6.34
CA GLN A 373 -16.15 -3.03 6.95
C GLN A 373 -17.23 -2.23 7.68
N ASN A 374 -18.49 -2.53 7.42
CA ASN A 374 -19.64 -1.83 8.01
C ASN A 374 -19.50 -0.30 7.94
N ILE A 375 -19.19 0.24 6.76
CA ILE A 375 -18.85 1.66 6.63
C ILE A 375 -19.44 2.28 5.36
N ILE A 376 -19.86 3.52 5.47
CA ILE A 376 -20.13 4.46 4.41
C ILE A 376 -19.10 5.58 4.54
N ASP A 377 -18.37 5.88 3.48
CA ASP A 377 -17.47 7.05 3.41
C ASP A 377 -17.87 7.97 2.26
N LEU A 378 -18.01 9.23 2.56
CA LEU A 378 -18.10 10.30 1.58
C LEU A 378 -16.84 11.15 1.67
N SER A 379 -16.03 11.10 0.61
CA SER A 379 -14.73 11.77 0.59
C SER A 379 -14.64 12.87 -0.47
N ALA A 380 -13.81 13.88 -0.18
CA ALA A 380 -13.44 14.91 -1.13
C ALA A 380 -12.01 15.36 -0.90
N GLY A 381 -11.30 15.70 -1.97
CA GLY A 381 -9.93 16.18 -1.80
C GLY A 381 -9.47 17.07 -2.93
N VAL A 382 -8.43 17.83 -2.62
CA VAL A 382 -7.75 18.71 -3.57
C VAL A 382 -6.25 18.53 -3.46
N SER A 383 -5.56 18.62 -4.59
CA SER A 383 -4.10 18.62 -4.61
C SER A 383 -3.58 19.65 -5.60
N ALA A 384 -2.37 20.16 -5.37
CA ALA A 384 -1.72 21.11 -6.25
C ALA A 384 -0.20 20.96 -6.21
N LYS A 385 0.49 21.40 -7.26
CA LYS A 385 1.95 21.45 -7.35
C LYS A 385 2.42 22.91 -7.43
N PRO A 386 2.47 23.64 -6.29
CA PRO A 386 2.94 25.04 -6.30
C PRO A 386 4.41 25.16 -6.71
N HIS A 387 5.15 24.07 -6.69
CA HIS A 387 6.50 23.97 -7.24
C HIS A 387 6.68 22.60 -7.91
N LYS A 388 7.54 22.49 -8.92
CA LYS A 388 7.78 21.24 -9.69
C LYS A 388 8.11 20.00 -8.82
N LYS A 389 8.71 20.23 -7.65
CA LYS A 389 9.13 19.21 -6.69
C LYS A 389 8.19 19.08 -5.49
N LEU A 390 7.20 19.95 -5.34
CA LEU A 390 6.30 20.00 -4.18
C LEU A 390 4.87 19.68 -4.61
N LEU A 391 4.31 18.62 -4.03
CA LEU A 391 2.90 18.29 -4.08
C LEU A 391 2.30 18.58 -2.70
N VAL A 392 1.22 19.34 -2.65
CA VAL A 392 0.40 19.54 -1.46
C VAL A 392 -0.99 18.93 -1.69
N ARG A 393 -1.60 18.39 -0.64
CA ARG A 393 -2.89 17.74 -0.72
C ARG A 393 -3.68 18.00 0.57
N ALA A 394 -5.00 18.16 0.43
CA ALA A 394 -5.96 18.17 1.51
C ALA A 394 -7.08 17.20 1.16
N ASP A 395 -7.41 16.30 2.09
CA ASP A 395 -8.47 15.32 1.96
C ASP A 395 -9.40 15.42 3.17
N PHE A 396 -10.68 15.17 2.92
CA PHE A 396 -11.73 15.14 3.93
C PHE A 396 -12.57 13.88 3.75
N HIS A 397 -12.86 13.21 4.84
CA HIS A 397 -13.68 12.02 4.92
C HIS A 397 -14.80 12.22 5.92
N ALA A 398 -15.97 11.69 5.61
CA ALA A 398 -17.12 11.65 6.51
C ALA A 398 -17.62 10.21 6.57
N PHE A 399 -17.70 9.65 7.79
CA PHE A 399 -17.91 8.23 8.03
C PHE A 399 -19.22 7.95 8.74
N TRP A 400 -19.98 6.99 8.26
CA TRP A 400 -21.17 6.45 8.92
C TRP A 400 -21.12 4.93 8.90
N ARG A 401 -21.73 4.28 9.87
CA ARG A 401 -21.96 2.84 9.82
C ARG A 401 -22.97 2.48 8.74
N ALA A 402 -22.77 1.39 8.02
CA ALA A 402 -23.71 0.86 7.03
C ALA A 402 -24.89 0.15 7.70
N SER A 403 -24.62 -0.55 8.82
CA SER A 403 -25.62 -1.16 9.70
C SER A 403 -25.39 -0.67 11.14
N ASP A 404 -26.47 -0.30 11.85
CA ASP A 404 -26.47 0.09 13.25
C ASP A 404 -26.35 -1.11 14.22
N SER A 405 -26.53 -2.32 13.70
CA SER A 405 -26.40 -3.56 14.45
C SER A 405 -24.98 -4.11 14.51
N ASP A 406 -24.06 -3.58 13.70
CA ASP A 406 -22.68 -4.05 13.61
C ASP A 406 -21.68 -3.00 14.14
N SER A 407 -20.46 -3.44 14.44
CA SER A 407 -19.39 -2.64 15.03
C SER A 407 -18.70 -1.73 14.01
N VAL A 408 -17.90 -0.76 14.47
CA VAL A 408 -16.92 -0.05 13.66
C VAL A 408 -15.60 -0.83 13.68
N TYR A 409 -14.98 -1.01 12.51
CA TYR A 409 -13.77 -1.79 12.30
C TYR A 409 -12.58 -0.89 11.95
N ASN A 410 -11.39 -1.28 12.38
CA ASN A 410 -10.15 -0.54 12.07
C ASN A 410 -9.57 -0.95 10.70
N ALA A 411 -8.57 -0.22 10.23
CA ALA A 411 -7.88 -0.50 8.97
C ALA A 411 -7.23 -1.90 8.88
N GLY A 412 -7.00 -2.57 10.00
CA GLY A 412 -6.53 -3.96 10.06
C GLY A 412 -7.64 -5.01 10.00
N GLY A 413 -8.92 -4.60 10.01
CA GLY A 413 -10.07 -5.49 9.99
C GLY A 413 -10.56 -5.97 11.36
N GLY A 414 -9.90 -5.56 12.45
CA GLY A 414 -10.36 -5.82 13.81
C GLY A 414 -11.41 -4.81 14.28
N VAL A 415 -12.22 -5.18 15.27
CA VAL A 415 -13.19 -4.26 15.88
C VAL A 415 -12.46 -3.08 16.52
N LEU A 416 -12.72 -1.87 16.01
CA LEU A 416 -12.24 -0.61 16.61
C LEU A 416 -13.09 -0.23 17.81
N ARG A 417 -14.41 -0.24 17.65
CA ARG A 417 -15.38 0.07 18.67
C ARG A 417 -16.61 -0.84 18.53
N PRO A 418 -16.94 -1.64 19.57
CA PRO A 418 -18.14 -2.48 19.55
C PRO A 418 -19.42 -1.64 19.50
N THR A 419 -20.44 -2.15 18.78
CA THR A 419 -21.76 -1.53 18.80
C THR A 419 -22.46 -1.70 20.13
N THR A 420 -23.38 -0.76 20.44
CA THR A 420 -24.33 -0.87 21.53
C THR A 420 -25.74 -0.56 21.01
N PRO A 421 -26.80 -1.18 21.54
CA PRO A 421 -28.17 -0.94 21.07
C PRO A 421 -28.53 0.54 21.10
N GLY A 422 -28.92 1.09 19.96
CA GLY A 422 -29.36 2.47 19.81
C GLY A 422 -28.23 3.49 19.66
N ALA A 423 -26.97 3.06 19.53
CA ALA A 423 -25.88 3.97 19.19
C ALA A 423 -26.07 4.58 17.81
N SER A 424 -25.67 5.84 17.67
CA SER A 424 -25.71 6.59 16.41
C SER A 424 -24.94 5.88 15.28
N ASP A 425 -25.31 6.12 14.05
CA ASP A 425 -24.55 5.70 12.86
C ASP A 425 -23.41 6.69 12.51
N ASP A 426 -23.41 7.91 13.04
CA ASP A 426 -22.37 8.93 12.81
C ASP A 426 -21.05 8.55 13.50
N VAL A 427 -20.08 8.04 12.70
CA VAL A 427 -18.76 7.64 13.18
C VAL A 427 -17.84 8.84 13.37
N GLY A 428 -17.91 9.82 12.48
CA GLY A 428 -17.08 11.03 12.55
C GLY A 428 -16.45 11.43 11.24
N TYR A 429 -15.44 12.31 11.34
CA TYR A 429 -14.85 12.96 10.16
C TYR A 429 -13.32 12.97 10.30
N GLU A 430 -12.60 12.82 9.18
CA GLU A 430 -11.15 12.97 9.16
C GLU A 430 -10.73 14.05 8.17
N LEU A 431 -9.82 14.94 8.60
CA LEU A 431 -9.17 15.93 7.76
C LEU A 431 -7.69 15.65 7.68
N ASP A 432 -7.17 15.48 6.46
CA ASP A 432 -5.77 15.22 6.19
C ASP A 432 -5.12 16.35 5.41
N LEU A 433 -3.98 16.82 5.87
CA LEU A 433 -3.13 17.79 5.17
C LEU A 433 -1.76 17.19 4.94
N THR A 434 -1.33 17.05 3.69
CA THR A 434 -0.03 16.44 3.38
C THR A 434 0.79 17.29 2.42
N ALA A 435 2.11 17.22 2.57
CA ALA A 435 3.07 17.83 1.68
C ALA A 435 4.19 16.84 1.34
N LYS A 436 4.44 16.62 0.04
CA LYS A 436 5.48 15.73 -0.47
C LYS A 436 6.46 16.53 -1.33
N TYR A 437 7.74 16.49 -0.95
CA TYR A 437 8.82 17.17 -1.67
C TYR A 437 9.78 16.14 -2.27
N THR A 438 9.87 16.07 -3.58
CA THR A 438 10.82 15.21 -4.30
C THR A 438 12.12 15.98 -4.49
N VAL A 439 13.12 15.69 -3.65
CA VAL A 439 14.43 16.35 -3.71
C VAL A 439 15.13 16.02 -5.03
N ASP A 440 15.20 14.72 -5.34
CA ASP A 440 15.73 14.17 -6.59
C ASP A 440 15.09 12.80 -6.86
N ARG A 441 15.64 11.98 -7.76
CA ARG A 441 15.13 10.64 -8.06
C ARG A 441 15.23 9.68 -6.88
N HIS A 442 16.14 9.91 -5.93
CA HIS A 442 16.40 9.04 -4.78
C HIS A 442 15.65 9.48 -3.53
N LEU A 443 15.70 10.77 -3.19
CA LEU A 443 15.21 11.28 -1.93
C LEU A 443 13.85 11.97 -2.06
N THR A 444 12.89 11.48 -1.28
CA THR A 444 11.58 12.08 -1.09
C THR A 444 11.39 12.40 0.39
N LEU A 445 10.92 13.59 0.68
CA LEU A 445 10.48 14.04 1.99
C LEU A 445 8.97 14.19 1.97
N GLN A 446 8.29 13.75 3.03
CA GLN A 446 6.85 13.89 3.16
C GLN A 446 6.50 14.19 4.61
N GLY A 447 5.52 15.05 4.84
CA GLY A 447 4.96 15.31 6.15
C GLY A 447 3.46 15.53 6.04
N GLY A 448 2.75 15.32 7.12
CA GLY A 448 1.32 15.51 7.20
C GLY A 448 0.84 15.79 8.60
N TYR A 449 -0.36 16.34 8.66
CA TYR A 449 -1.19 16.51 9.84
C TYR A 449 -2.56 15.96 9.54
N SER A 450 -3.09 15.15 10.44
CA SER A 450 -4.43 14.61 10.37
C SER A 450 -5.17 14.86 11.67
N HIS A 451 -6.47 15.13 11.56
CA HIS A 451 -7.36 15.32 12.70
C HIS A 451 -8.64 14.51 12.47
N PHE A 452 -8.98 13.68 13.45
CA PHE A 452 -10.21 12.93 13.46
C PHE A 452 -11.18 13.56 14.47
N PHE A 453 -12.31 14.04 13.97
CA PHE A 453 -13.44 14.54 14.75
C PHE A 453 -14.36 13.37 15.08
N THR A 454 -14.55 13.05 16.33
CA THR A 454 -15.45 11.95 16.75
C THR A 454 -16.91 12.31 16.51
N GLY A 455 -17.67 11.36 15.97
CA GLY A 455 -19.11 11.46 15.82
C GLY A 455 -19.88 10.95 17.05
N ASP A 456 -21.20 11.07 17.00
CA ASP A 456 -22.10 10.68 18.07
C ASP A 456 -21.96 9.18 18.46
N TYR A 457 -21.53 8.32 17.52
CA TYR A 457 -21.27 6.91 17.81
C TYR A 457 -20.23 6.70 18.91
N PHE A 458 -19.14 7.46 18.91
CA PHE A 458 -18.12 7.36 19.95
C PHE A 458 -18.64 7.85 21.29
N THR A 459 -19.40 8.96 21.32
CA THR A 459 -20.05 9.49 22.53
C THR A 459 -21.04 8.47 23.13
N ASP A 460 -21.82 7.78 22.29
CA ASP A 460 -22.79 6.77 22.71
C ASP A 460 -22.13 5.48 23.22
N THR A 461 -20.90 5.18 22.79
CA THR A 461 -20.25 3.89 23.04
C THR A 461 -19.02 3.94 23.94
N GLY A 462 -18.56 5.12 24.37
CA GLY A 462 -17.44 5.23 25.31
C GLY A 462 -16.61 6.50 25.16
N ALA A 463 -15.29 6.37 25.22
CA ALA A 463 -14.36 7.48 25.06
C ALA A 463 -14.47 8.10 23.66
N ASP A 464 -14.49 9.43 23.59
CA ASP A 464 -14.89 10.21 22.43
C ASP A 464 -14.01 11.45 22.18
N GLU A 465 -12.79 11.43 22.67
CA GLU A 465 -11.84 12.51 22.40
C GLU A 465 -11.40 12.51 20.94
N ASP A 466 -11.33 13.67 20.33
CA ASP A 466 -10.77 13.86 18.99
C ASP A 466 -9.28 13.48 18.97
N ILE A 467 -8.81 12.95 17.84
CA ILE A 467 -7.42 12.48 17.69
C ILE A 467 -6.66 13.42 16.77
N ASP A 468 -5.44 13.80 17.19
CA ASP A 468 -4.46 14.50 16.35
C ASP A 468 -3.28 13.59 16.00
N TRP A 469 -2.81 13.68 14.77
CA TRP A 469 -1.63 12.97 14.30
C TRP A 469 -0.77 13.84 13.40
N ILE A 470 0.52 13.86 13.69
CA ILE A 470 1.53 14.53 12.87
C ILE A 470 2.58 13.51 12.49
N TYR A 471 3.04 13.53 11.25
CA TYR A 471 4.17 12.72 10.84
C TYR A 471 5.12 13.47 9.91
N PHE A 472 6.36 13.00 9.91
CA PHE A 472 7.38 13.38 8.94
C PHE A 472 8.17 12.16 8.54
N GLN A 473 8.37 11.95 7.23
CA GLN A 473 9.18 10.84 6.71
C GLN A 473 10.16 11.29 5.63
N ALA A 474 11.30 10.60 5.58
CA ALA A 474 12.27 10.63 4.51
C ALA A 474 12.42 9.23 3.92
N VAL A 475 12.34 9.12 2.60
CA VAL A 475 12.51 7.87 1.85
C VAL A 475 13.63 8.07 0.84
N TYR A 476 14.65 7.22 0.94
CA TYR A 476 15.77 7.19 0.01
C TYR A 476 15.79 5.85 -0.73
N LYS A 477 15.78 5.88 -2.07
CA LYS A 477 15.82 4.70 -2.95
C LYS A 477 17.09 4.71 -3.80
N PHE A 478 17.67 3.57 -3.97
CA PHE A 478 18.85 3.43 -4.82
C PHE A 478 18.85 2.10 -5.55
#